data_54a71209743ffa6fd4ffdd9d31d81236
#
_entry.id   54a71209743ffa6fd4ffdd9d31d81236
#
_cell.length_a   1.000
_cell.length_b   1.000
_cell.length_c   1.000
_cell.angle_alpha   90.00
_cell.angle_beta   90.00
_cell.angle_gamma   90.00
#
_symmetry.space_group_name_H-M   'P 1'
#
loop_
_entity.id
_entity.type
_entity.pdbx_description
1 polymer ?
#
loop_
_entity_poly.entity_id
_entity_poly.type
_entity_poly.pdbx_seq_one_letter_code
_entity_poly.pdbx_strand_id
1 'polypeptide(L)'
;MAHTEGVERDVSAALTFDVIDGTEVALLFAVSAAPIEQETLEVTIGDRDVPVEETRDRFGNRMHLLKDLPEGTVRLRYKATGVGQAEPPTVEPTDAASHLRPSRYCEVDEFTKVAAEVVGDRTGMAAVHAVVAWVHQHLDYVPGSSTVTDSARSTYVARQGVCRDYAHLTSTLLRAGGIPSRCVSAYAPGLSPMDFHLAVEALVDEQWVVVDATHLAPRASMVRIATGQDAADTAFMTTLAGRLKLTGIRVNAVANPGLPEENWEQTVQLR
;
A
#
# COMPACT_ATOMS: atom_id res chain seq x y z
N MET A 1 -23.43 7.04 -7.27
CA MET A 1 -22.17 7.80 -7.16
C MET A 1 -22.12 8.34 -5.74
N ALA A 2 -21.26 7.79 -4.87
CA ALA A 2 -21.07 8.34 -3.54
C ALA A 2 -20.34 9.67 -3.68
N HIS A 3 -20.91 10.74 -3.10
CA HIS A 3 -20.31 12.07 -3.11
C HIS A 3 -19.07 12.09 -2.23
N THR A 4 -17.92 11.83 -2.83
CA THR A 4 -16.60 12.06 -2.19
C THR A 4 -16.01 13.44 -2.56
N GLU A 5 -16.74 14.24 -3.36
CA GLU A 5 -16.42 15.64 -3.60
C GLU A 5 -16.55 16.41 -2.28
N GLY A 6 -15.43 16.93 -1.77
CA GLY A 6 -15.38 17.72 -0.55
C GLY A 6 -15.06 16.94 0.73
N VAL A 7 -14.74 15.65 0.66
CA VAL A 7 -14.23 14.92 1.83
C VAL A 7 -12.79 15.38 2.11
N GLU A 8 -12.59 15.97 3.28
CA GLU A 8 -11.26 16.29 3.79
C GLU A 8 -10.62 15.06 4.41
N ARG A 9 -9.34 14.86 4.19
CA ARG A 9 -8.56 13.77 4.79
C ARG A 9 -7.32 14.33 5.45
N ASP A 10 -7.24 14.09 6.76
CA ASP A 10 -6.07 14.42 7.57
C ASP A 10 -5.27 13.16 7.82
N VAL A 11 -4.00 13.17 7.39
CA VAL A 11 -3.11 12.04 7.56
C VAL A 11 -1.82 12.45 8.26
N SER A 12 -1.24 11.54 9.04
CA SER A 12 0.06 11.77 9.63
C SER A 12 0.82 10.46 9.85
N ALA A 13 2.14 10.56 9.80
CA ALA A 13 3.05 9.48 10.15
C ALA A 13 4.16 10.02 11.06
N ALA A 14 4.50 9.24 12.09
CA ALA A 14 5.67 9.50 12.92
C ALA A 14 6.49 8.20 13.02
N LEU A 15 7.75 8.29 12.59
CA LEU A 15 8.70 7.19 12.64
C LEU A 15 9.84 7.55 13.59
N THR A 16 10.28 6.60 14.39
CA THR A 16 11.47 6.71 15.23
C THR A 16 12.35 5.50 14.97
N PHE A 17 13.61 5.71 14.68
CA PHE A 17 14.56 4.62 14.47
C PHE A 17 15.97 5.02 14.94
N ASP A 18 16.70 4.04 15.44
CA ASP A 18 18.08 4.22 15.88
C ASP A 18 19.03 3.81 14.74
N VAL A 19 19.87 4.74 14.34
CA VAL A 19 20.99 4.51 13.42
C VAL A 19 22.15 3.91 14.22
N ILE A 20 22.61 2.73 13.79
CA ILE A 20 23.64 1.93 14.48
C ILE A 20 25.01 2.20 13.86
N ASP A 21 25.07 2.35 12.53
CA ASP A 21 26.26 2.74 11.78
C ASP A 21 25.83 3.49 10.51
N GLY A 22 26.75 4.15 9.84
CA GLY A 22 26.51 5.03 8.69
C GLY A 22 25.40 4.52 7.76
N THR A 23 24.24 5.17 7.80
CA THR A 23 23.01 4.63 7.25
C THR A 23 22.44 5.54 6.17
N GLU A 24 21.99 4.92 5.09
CA GLU A 24 21.15 5.54 4.06
C GLU A 24 19.78 4.84 4.05
N VAL A 25 18.72 5.63 3.97
CA VAL A 25 17.33 5.15 4.04
C VAL A 25 16.50 5.77 2.94
N ALA A 26 15.73 4.95 2.23
CA ALA A 26 14.64 5.39 1.37
C ALA A 26 13.30 5.21 2.06
N LEU A 27 12.44 6.22 2.00
CA LEU A 27 11.17 6.30 2.70
C LEU A 27 10.03 6.60 1.74
N LEU A 28 8.90 5.89 1.88
CA LEU A 28 7.65 6.09 1.15
C LEU A 28 6.52 6.24 2.17
N PHE A 29 6.19 7.47 2.52
CA PHE A 29 5.14 7.79 3.50
C PHE A 29 4.28 8.99 3.08
N ALA A 30 4.78 9.83 2.16
CA ALA A 30 4.09 11.03 1.76
C ALA A 30 2.91 10.71 0.82
N VAL A 31 1.85 11.49 0.93
CA VAL A 31 0.71 11.43 0.01
C VAL A 31 1.18 11.71 -1.40
N SER A 32 0.86 10.82 -2.36
CA SER A 32 1.38 10.90 -3.72
C SER A 32 0.37 11.36 -4.78
N ALA A 33 -0.92 11.24 -4.50
CA ALA A 33 -1.96 11.43 -5.52
C ALA A 33 -3.28 11.97 -4.95
N ALA A 34 -3.23 12.96 -4.06
CA ALA A 34 -4.43 13.69 -3.63
C ALA A 34 -4.16 15.20 -3.70
N PRO A 35 -5.18 16.04 -3.90
CA PRO A 35 -5.02 17.48 -3.74
C PRO A 35 -4.61 17.80 -2.31
N ILE A 36 -3.37 18.25 -2.12
CA ILE A 36 -2.81 18.58 -0.81
C ILE A 36 -2.94 20.10 -0.60
N GLU A 37 -3.63 20.51 0.46
CA GLU A 37 -3.75 21.91 0.85
C GLU A 37 -2.65 22.33 1.85
N GLN A 38 -2.30 21.40 2.74
CA GLN A 38 -1.25 21.63 3.74
C GLN A 38 -0.38 20.38 3.86
N GLU A 39 0.92 20.59 3.93
CA GLU A 39 1.88 19.50 4.10
C GLU A 39 3.07 19.98 4.95
N THR A 40 3.49 19.14 5.89
CA THR A 40 4.69 19.39 6.70
C THR A 40 5.50 18.10 6.83
N LEU A 41 6.82 18.24 6.76
CA LEU A 41 7.78 17.17 7.01
C LEU A 41 8.89 17.70 7.89
N GLU A 42 9.12 17.06 9.03
CA GLU A 42 10.21 17.33 9.96
C GLU A 42 11.02 16.05 10.15
N VAL A 43 12.32 16.12 9.96
CA VAL A 43 13.24 15.00 10.24
C VAL A 43 14.40 15.52 11.09
N THR A 44 14.58 14.93 12.25
CA THR A 44 15.63 15.34 13.18
C THR A 44 16.45 14.17 13.70
N ILE A 45 17.70 14.42 14.08
CA ILE A 45 18.55 13.53 14.87
C ILE A 45 19.09 14.31 16.07
N GLY A 46 18.67 13.92 17.28
CA GLY A 46 18.82 14.81 18.46
C GLY A 46 18.08 16.12 18.22
N ASP A 47 18.80 17.24 18.35
CA ASP A 47 18.28 18.61 18.14
C ASP A 47 18.66 19.19 16.76
N ARG A 48 19.17 18.37 15.84
CA ARG A 48 19.61 18.81 14.51
C ARG A 48 18.63 18.33 13.44
N ASP A 49 18.31 19.24 12.51
CA ASP A 49 17.55 18.89 11.31
C ASP A 49 18.39 17.98 10.40
N VAL A 50 17.73 17.00 9.78
CA VAL A 50 18.31 16.11 8.79
C VAL A 50 17.86 16.55 7.40
N PRO A 51 18.78 16.81 6.48
CA PRO A 51 18.41 17.08 5.10
C PRO A 51 17.65 15.90 4.46
N VAL A 52 16.56 16.21 3.78
CA VAL A 52 15.72 15.24 3.09
C VAL A 52 15.75 15.55 1.61
N GLU A 53 16.15 14.57 0.79
CA GLU A 53 16.07 14.66 -0.67
C GLU A 53 14.79 13.97 -1.15
N GLU A 54 13.86 14.73 -1.75
CA GLU A 54 12.69 14.14 -2.40
C GLU A 54 13.01 13.83 -3.87
N THR A 55 12.70 12.63 -4.30
CA THR A 55 12.82 12.17 -5.69
C THR A 55 11.60 11.33 -6.07
N ARG A 56 11.54 10.90 -7.34
CA ARG A 56 10.52 9.96 -7.78
C ARG A 56 11.16 8.65 -8.21
N ASP A 57 10.55 7.56 -7.78
CA ASP A 57 10.95 6.23 -8.23
C ASP A 57 10.39 5.91 -9.63
N ARG A 58 10.67 4.70 -10.13
CA ARG A 58 10.19 4.21 -11.44
C ARG A 58 8.67 4.10 -11.58
N PHE A 59 7.93 4.12 -10.47
CA PHE A 59 6.46 4.10 -10.44
C PHE A 59 5.87 5.50 -10.23
N GLY A 60 6.71 6.52 -10.15
CA GLY A 60 6.30 7.89 -9.89
C GLY A 60 6.00 8.21 -8.42
N ASN A 61 6.29 7.30 -7.50
CA ASN A 61 6.09 7.52 -6.07
C ASN A 61 7.02 8.60 -5.52
N ARG A 62 6.55 9.37 -4.54
CA ARG A 62 7.35 10.37 -3.82
C ARG A 62 8.27 9.66 -2.82
N MET A 63 9.53 9.51 -3.19
CA MET A 63 10.53 8.85 -2.37
C MET A 63 11.41 9.88 -1.67
N HIS A 64 11.59 9.74 -0.37
CA HIS A 64 12.42 10.60 0.45
C HIS A 64 13.68 9.86 0.87
N LEU A 65 14.84 10.42 0.52
CA LEU A 65 16.14 9.84 0.82
C LEU A 65 16.80 10.59 1.98
N LEU A 66 17.23 9.83 2.97
CA LEU A 66 18.09 10.30 4.05
C LEU A 66 19.46 9.66 3.85
N LYS A 67 20.50 10.50 3.70
CA LYS A 67 21.87 10.06 3.38
C LYS A 67 22.81 10.43 4.51
N ASP A 68 23.91 9.69 4.61
CA ASP A 68 25.00 9.97 5.56
C ASP A 68 24.54 10.17 7.00
N LEU A 69 23.53 9.39 7.43
CA LEU A 69 23.01 9.51 8.79
C LEU A 69 24.05 9.05 9.82
N PRO A 70 24.48 9.92 10.76
CA PRO A 70 25.34 9.52 11.86
C PRO A 70 24.60 8.63 12.86
N GLU A 71 25.33 7.97 13.75
CA GLU A 71 24.74 7.25 14.89
C GLU A 71 23.84 8.17 15.72
N GLY A 72 22.70 7.63 16.13
CA GLY A 72 21.73 8.35 16.95
C GLY A 72 20.28 8.01 16.59
N THR A 73 19.37 8.60 17.35
CA THR A 73 17.92 8.40 17.17
C THR A 73 17.36 9.45 16.20
N VAL A 74 16.90 8.98 15.04
CA VAL A 74 16.16 9.78 14.06
C VAL A 74 14.68 9.81 14.41
N ARG A 75 14.07 11.00 14.31
CA ARG A 75 12.63 11.21 14.43
C ARG A 75 12.12 11.88 13.18
N LEU A 76 11.13 11.25 12.54
CA LEU A 76 10.41 11.78 11.41
C LEU A 76 8.97 12.08 11.82
N ARG A 77 8.46 13.24 11.42
CA ARG A 77 7.05 13.62 11.54
C ARG A 77 6.56 14.16 10.21
N TYR A 78 5.50 13.56 9.72
CA TYR A 78 4.81 13.97 8.51
C TYR A 78 3.34 14.23 8.79
N LYS A 79 2.79 15.29 8.21
CA LYS A 79 1.35 15.58 8.24
C LYS A 79 0.95 16.14 6.89
N ALA A 80 -0.25 15.75 6.43
CA ALA A 80 -0.88 16.35 5.26
C ALA A 80 -2.40 16.40 5.44
N THR A 81 -2.99 17.49 4.94
CA THR A 81 -4.44 17.65 4.77
C THR A 81 -4.73 17.78 3.29
N GLY A 82 -5.65 16.96 2.78
CA GLY A 82 -6.10 16.99 1.40
C GLY A 82 -7.61 17.03 1.29
N VAL A 83 -8.13 17.77 0.31
CA VAL A 83 -9.57 17.89 0.04
C VAL A 83 -9.88 17.44 -1.38
N GLY A 84 -10.95 16.63 -1.52
CA GLY A 84 -11.39 16.11 -2.81
C GLY A 84 -10.62 14.87 -3.27
N GLN A 85 -10.62 14.64 -4.56
CA GLN A 85 -9.98 13.48 -5.20
C GLN A 85 -9.01 13.94 -6.29
N ALA A 86 -7.93 13.20 -6.47
CA ALA A 86 -7.05 13.37 -7.63
C ALA A 86 -7.70 12.84 -8.92
N GLU A 87 -7.05 13.10 -10.06
CA GLU A 87 -7.42 12.43 -11.30
C GLU A 87 -7.21 10.91 -11.18
N PRO A 88 -8.02 10.09 -11.87
CA PRO A 88 -7.83 8.65 -11.90
C PRO A 88 -6.40 8.29 -12.35
N PRO A 89 -5.82 7.21 -11.81
CA PRO A 89 -4.54 6.72 -12.30
C PRO A 89 -4.62 6.42 -13.82
N THR A 90 -3.67 6.92 -14.58
CA THR A 90 -3.54 6.60 -16.01
C THR A 90 -3.25 5.12 -16.20
N VAL A 91 -3.76 4.58 -17.30
CA VAL A 91 -3.42 3.23 -17.75
C VAL A 91 -2.48 3.33 -18.94
N GLU A 92 -1.29 2.77 -18.78
CA GLU A 92 -0.26 2.77 -19.81
C GLU A 92 -0.37 1.51 -20.70
N PRO A 93 -0.02 1.59 -21.99
CA PRO A 93 -0.10 0.42 -22.88
C PRO A 93 0.71 -0.80 -22.41
N THR A 94 1.72 -0.58 -21.57
CA THR A 94 2.60 -1.64 -21.03
C THR A 94 2.10 -2.23 -19.72
N ASP A 95 1.05 -1.66 -19.11
CA ASP A 95 0.60 -2.05 -17.77
C ASP A 95 0.13 -3.50 -17.73
N ALA A 96 -0.66 -3.92 -18.70
CA ALA A 96 -1.14 -5.31 -18.76
C ALA A 96 0.04 -6.29 -18.75
N ALA A 97 1.06 -6.06 -19.60
CA ALA A 97 2.23 -6.94 -19.68
C ALA A 97 3.11 -6.87 -18.41
N SER A 98 3.22 -5.70 -17.81
CA SER A 98 4.07 -5.48 -16.63
C SER A 98 3.46 -6.06 -15.36
N HIS A 99 2.16 -5.95 -15.22
CA HIS A 99 1.42 -6.29 -14.00
C HIS A 99 0.77 -7.68 -14.00
N LEU A 100 1.08 -8.53 -14.99
CA LEU A 100 0.81 -9.97 -14.99
C LEU A 100 2.01 -10.81 -14.52
N ARG A 101 3.21 -10.20 -14.40
CA ARG A 101 4.45 -10.93 -14.09
C ARG A 101 4.55 -11.28 -12.61
N PRO A 102 5.29 -12.35 -12.28
CA PRO A 102 5.75 -12.59 -10.92
C PRO A 102 6.59 -11.42 -10.39
N SER A 103 6.57 -11.23 -9.09
CA SER A 103 7.41 -10.26 -8.39
C SER A 103 7.99 -10.88 -7.12
N ARG A 104 8.77 -10.12 -6.33
CA ARG A 104 9.52 -10.68 -5.19
C ARG A 104 8.67 -11.50 -4.23
N TYR A 105 7.43 -11.07 -3.97
CA TYR A 105 6.53 -11.69 -3.00
C TYR A 105 5.27 -12.27 -3.64
N CYS A 106 5.18 -12.24 -4.97
CA CYS A 106 4.04 -12.75 -5.73
C CYS A 106 4.52 -13.81 -6.72
N GLU A 107 4.50 -15.09 -6.32
CA GLU A 107 4.96 -16.24 -7.10
C GLU A 107 3.85 -16.73 -8.05
N VAL A 108 3.49 -15.92 -9.04
CA VAL A 108 2.35 -16.09 -9.93
C VAL A 108 2.30 -17.48 -10.59
N ASP A 109 3.45 -17.97 -11.06
CA ASP A 109 3.54 -19.22 -11.81
C ASP A 109 3.16 -20.46 -10.98
N GLU A 110 3.33 -20.38 -9.65
CA GLU A 110 2.96 -21.46 -8.74
C GLU A 110 1.44 -21.53 -8.48
N PHE A 111 0.69 -20.46 -8.78
CA PHE A 111 -0.73 -20.32 -8.43
C PHE A 111 -1.69 -20.52 -9.59
N THR A 112 -1.24 -20.88 -10.78
CA THR A 112 -2.07 -21.01 -11.99
C THR A 112 -3.28 -21.94 -11.76
N LYS A 113 -3.10 -23.06 -11.06
CA LYS A 113 -4.21 -24.02 -10.82
C LYS A 113 -5.20 -23.47 -9.78
N VAL A 114 -4.69 -22.88 -8.68
CA VAL A 114 -5.55 -22.30 -7.65
C VAL A 114 -6.34 -21.12 -8.22
N ALA A 115 -5.70 -20.27 -9.01
CA ALA A 115 -6.37 -19.15 -9.67
C ALA A 115 -7.46 -19.63 -10.65
N ALA A 116 -7.20 -20.69 -11.44
CA ALA A 116 -8.18 -21.26 -12.34
C ALA A 116 -9.41 -21.81 -11.60
N GLU A 117 -9.23 -22.44 -10.44
CA GLU A 117 -10.33 -22.91 -9.59
C GLU A 117 -11.13 -21.75 -8.98
N VAL A 118 -10.44 -20.71 -8.50
CA VAL A 118 -11.08 -19.54 -7.85
C VAL A 118 -11.82 -18.69 -8.88
N VAL A 119 -11.21 -18.41 -10.02
CA VAL A 119 -11.80 -17.57 -11.08
C VAL A 119 -12.88 -18.32 -11.84
N GLY A 120 -12.65 -19.59 -12.17
CA GLY A 120 -13.55 -20.38 -13.02
C GLY A 120 -13.76 -19.70 -14.39
N ASP A 121 -15.00 -19.64 -14.83
CA ASP A 121 -15.39 -19.00 -16.11
C ASP A 121 -15.68 -17.49 -15.97
N ARG A 122 -15.38 -16.88 -14.82
CA ARG A 122 -15.64 -15.46 -14.57
C ARG A 122 -14.61 -14.59 -15.28
N THR A 123 -15.03 -13.39 -15.68
CA THR A 123 -14.17 -12.37 -16.31
C THR A 123 -14.41 -11.00 -15.67
N GLY A 124 -13.53 -10.04 -15.92
CA GLY A 124 -13.66 -8.67 -15.44
C GLY A 124 -13.85 -8.58 -13.94
N MET A 125 -14.70 -7.66 -13.48
CA MET A 125 -14.96 -7.47 -12.04
C MET A 125 -15.50 -8.72 -11.34
N ALA A 126 -16.25 -9.59 -12.01
CA ALA A 126 -16.75 -10.82 -11.39
C ALA A 126 -15.60 -11.78 -11.00
N ALA A 127 -14.54 -11.84 -11.80
CA ALA A 127 -13.33 -12.60 -11.48
C ALA A 127 -12.55 -11.94 -10.32
N VAL A 128 -12.44 -10.62 -10.32
CA VAL A 128 -11.80 -9.86 -9.24
C VAL A 128 -12.51 -10.12 -7.91
N HIS A 129 -13.84 -9.99 -7.87
CA HIS A 129 -14.64 -10.24 -6.66
C HIS A 129 -14.50 -11.69 -6.18
N ALA A 130 -14.43 -12.66 -7.08
CA ALA A 130 -14.23 -14.06 -6.70
C ALA A 130 -12.88 -14.28 -6.01
N VAL A 131 -11.80 -13.66 -6.51
CA VAL A 131 -10.46 -13.71 -5.88
C VAL A 131 -10.46 -13.03 -4.52
N VAL A 132 -11.00 -11.81 -4.42
CA VAL A 132 -11.07 -11.05 -3.17
C VAL A 132 -11.86 -11.81 -2.10
N ALA A 133 -13.04 -12.32 -2.47
CA ALA A 133 -13.87 -13.10 -1.56
C ALA A 133 -13.17 -14.39 -1.10
N TRP A 134 -12.48 -15.06 -2.02
CA TRP A 134 -11.73 -16.27 -1.69
C TRP A 134 -10.62 -15.97 -0.69
N VAL A 135 -9.79 -14.94 -0.92
CA VAL A 135 -8.71 -14.56 -0.01
C VAL A 135 -9.29 -14.16 1.36
N HIS A 136 -10.32 -13.33 1.38
CA HIS A 136 -10.99 -12.91 2.62
C HIS A 136 -11.48 -14.09 3.46
N GLN A 137 -12.05 -15.12 2.80
CA GLN A 137 -12.61 -16.31 3.48
C GLN A 137 -11.56 -17.32 3.93
N HIS A 138 -10.37 -17.30 3.33
CA HIS A 138 -9.34 -18.33 3.54
C HIS A 138 -8.17 -17.88 4.40
N LEU A 139 -8.11 -16.61 4.76
CA LEU A 139 -7.07 -16.07 5.65
C LEU A 139 -7.67 -15.52 6.93
N ASP A 140 -6.99 -15.76 8.04
CA ASP A 140 -7.22 -15.10 9.31
C ASP A 140 -6.30 -13.88 9.43
N TYR A 141 -6.86 -12.71 9.80
CA TYR A 141 -6.06 -11.51 10.04
C TYR A 141 -5.47 -11.56 11.45
N VAL A 142 -4.16 -11.83 11.55
CA VAL A 142 -3.46 -12.04 12.82
C VAL A 142 -2.29 -11.06 12.93
N PRO A 143 -2.41 -9.98 13.71
CA PRO A 143 -1.31 -9.05 13.94
C PRO A 143 -0.08 -9.77 14.51
N GLY A 144 1.09 -9.48 13.93
CA GLY A 144 2.37 -10.08 14.35
C GLY A 144 2.67 -11.47 13.79
N SER A 145 1.80 -12.06 12.96
CA SER A 145 2.05 -13.35 12.31
C SER A 145 2.96 -13.25 11.09
N SER A 146 3.12 -12.05 10.53
CA SER A 146 3.89 -11.83 9.30
C SER A 146 5.33 -11.40 9.56
N THR A 147 6.22 -11.83 8.68
CA THR A 147 7.62 -11.40 8.62
C THR A 147 7.89 -10.61 7.35
N VAL A 148 9.00 -9.86 7.30
CA VAL A 148 9.37 -9.05 6.13
C VAL A 148 9.68 -9.87 4.87
N THR A 149 9.82 -11.18 5.00
CA THR A 149 10.16 -12.11 3.92
C THR A 149 8.98 -12.96 3.47
N ASP A 150 7.83 -12.84 4.14
CA ASP A 150 6.65 -13.64 3.77
C ASP A 150 6.11 -13.25 2.39
N SER A 151 5.78 -14.27 1.61
CA SER A 151 5.31 -14.18 0.24
C SER A 151 3.89 -14.74 0.11
N ALA A 152 3.29 -14.63 -1.07
CA ALA A 152 1.98 -15.20 -1.34
C ALA A 152 1.93 -16.71 -1.05
N ARG A 153 3.03 -17.42 -1.35
CA ARG A 153 3.14 -18.86 -1.06
C ARG A 153 3.14 -19.16 0.44
N SER A 154 3.96 -18.45 1.23
CA SER A 154 3.99 -18.65 2.70
C SER A 154 2.64 -18.33 3.32
N THR A 155 1.99 -17.25 2.89
CA THR A 155 0.65 -16.85 3.32
C THR A 155 -0.41 -17.91 2.98
N TYR A 156 -0.38 -18.41 1.74
CA TYR A 156 -1.31 -19.47 1.30
C TYR A 156 -1.23 -20.72 2.18
N VAL A 157 -0.02 -21.11 2.58
CA VAL A 157 0.21 -22.28 3.47
C VAL A 157 -0.18 -21.98 4.91
N ALA A 158 0.20 -20.80 5.43
CA ALA A 158 -0.05 -20.42 6.82
C ALA A 158 -1.52 -20.11 7.12
N ARG A 159 -2.31 -19.70 6.11
CA ARG A 159 -3.71 -19.28 6.25
C ARG A 159 -3.94 -18.11 7.20
N GLN A 160 -2.90 -17.33 7.46
CA GLN A 160 -2.95 -16.15 8.31
C GLN A 160 -1.95 -15.11 7.84
N GLY A 161 -2.19 -13.85 8.18
CA GLY A 161 -1.31 -12.76 7.81
C GLY A 161 -1.86 -11.41 8.23
N VAL A 162 -1.23 -10.34 7.70
CA VAL A 162 -1.67 -8.96 7.83
C VAL A 162 -1.97 -8.37 6.45
N CYS A 163 -2.29 -7.08 6.34
CA CYS A 163 -2.67 -6.44 5.07
C CYS A 163 -1.68 -6.73 3.91
N ARG A 164 -0.37 -6.75 4.21
CA ARG A 164 0.70 -7.08 3.27
C ARG A 164 0.53 -8.48 2.66
N ASP A 165 0.22 -9.45 3.49
CA ASP A 165 0.08 -10.87 3.09
C ASP A 165 -1.21 -11.08 2.27
N TYR A 166 -2.30 -10.45 2.70
CA TYR A 166 -3.55 -10.40 1.94
C TYR A 166 -3.35 -9.78 0.55
N ALA A 167 -2.63 -8.66 0.47
CA ALA A 167 -2.35 -7.99 -0.79
C ALA A 167 -1.49 -8.85 -1.73
N HIS A 168 -0.45 -9.51 -1.21
CA HIS A 168 0.40 -10.40 -2.01
C HIS A 168 -0.39 -11.58 -2.57
N LEU A 169 -1.18 -12.27 -1.73
CA LEU A 169 -1.96 -13.42 -2.19
C LEU A 169 -3.06 -12.99 -3.18
N THR A 170 -3.75 -11.88 -2.92
CA THR A 170 -4.75 -11.32 -3.84
C THR A 170 -4.13 -10.98 -5.19
N SER A 171 -3.01 -10.23 -5.20
CA SER A 171 -2.31 -9.85 -6.43
C SER A 171 -1.80 -11.07 -7.19
N THR A 172 -1.27 -12.06 -6.49
CA THR A 172 -0.79 -13.32 -7.09
C THR A 172 -1.92 -14.08 -7.79
N LEU A 173 -3.07 -14.23 -7.13
CA LEU A 173 -4.22 -14.95 -7.72
C LEU A 173 -4.85 -14.18 -8.88
N LEU A 174 -4.92 -12.84 -8.80
CA LEU A 174 -5.38 -12.02 -9.91
C LEU A 174 -4.48 -12.19 -11.13
N ARG A 175 -3.16 -12.03 -10.96
CA ARG A 175 -2.18 -12.18 -12.05
C ARG A 175 -2.21 -13.59 -12.65
N ALA A 176 -2.23 -14.62 -11.82
CA ALA A 176 -2.34 -16.01 -12.25
C ALA A 176 -3.66 -16.31 -12.97
N GLY A 177 -4.73 -15.58 -12.65
CA GLY A 177 -6.02 -15.59 -13.34
C GLY A 177 -6.10 -14.69 -14.58
N GLY A 178 -4.98 -14.10 -15.02
CA GLY A 178 -4.92 -13.25 -16.21
C GLY A 178 -5.39 -11.80 -15.98
N ILE A 179 -5.55 -11.35 -14.74
CA ILE A 179 -5.95 -9.98 -14.39
C ILE A 179 -4.72 -9.21 -13.91
N PRO A 180 -4.26 -8.18 -14.67
CA PRO A 180 -3.12 -7.38 -14.25
C PRO A 180 -3.42 -6.69 -12.92
N SER A 181 -2.47 -6.73 -11.99
CA SER A 181 -2.65 -6.12 -10.67
C SER A 181 -1.36 -5.59 -10.09
N ARG A 182 -1.48 -4.58 -9.21
CA ARG A 182 -0.38 -3.93 -8.52
C ARG A 182 -0.74 -3.67 -7.06
N CYS A 183 0.25 -3.62 -6.19
CA CYS A 183 0.04 -3.23 -4.80
C CYS A 183 0.02 -1.71 -4.67
N VAL A 184 -0.77 -1.21 -3.73
CA VAL A 184 -0.85 0.19 -3.36
C VAL A 184 -0.79 0.34 -1.85
N SER A 185 0.21 1.07 -1.35
CA SER A 185 0.23 1.48 0.05
C SER A 185 -0.55 2.78 0.23
N ALA A 186 -1.27 2.88 1.33
CA ALA A 186 -2.17 3.98 1.61
C ALA A 186 -2.29 4.30 3.10
N TYR A 187 -2.68 5.53 3.39
CA TYR A 187 -3.36 5.87 4.63
C TYR A 187 -4.82 5.42 4.50
N ALA A 188 -5.34 4.73 5.52
CA ALA A 188 -6.67 4.12 5.48
C ALA A 188 -7.53 4.62 6.64
N PRO A 189 -8.25 5.76 6.49
CA PRO A 189 -9.22 6.19 7.48
C PRO A 189 -10.22 5.08 7.82
N GLY A 190 -10.43 4.82 9.12
CA GLY A 190 -11.27 3.73 9.60
C GLY A 190 -10.53 2.45 10.00
N LEU A 191 -9.28 2.28 9.60
CA LEU A 191 -8.46 1.14 10.02
C LEU A 191 -8.23 1.13 11.55
N SER A 192 -8.38 -0.04 12.18
CA SER A 192 -8.17 -0.19 13.63
C SER A 192 -7.49 -1.55 13.94
N PRO A 193 -6.32 -1.56 14.62
CA PRO A 193 -5.52 -0.39 14.97
C PRO A 193 -4.99 0.34 13.73
N MET A 194 -4.77 1.65 13.85
CA MET A 194 -4.29 2.46 12.74
C MET A 194 -2.84 2.15 12.40
N ASP A 195 -2.56 1.91 11.12
CA ASP A 195 -1.24 1.65 10.55
C ASP A 195 -1.20 2.07 9.07
N PHE A 196 -0.04 1.99 8.44
CA PHE A 196 0.03 1.95 6.97
C PHE A 196 -0.70 0.72 6.45
N HIS A 197 -1.45 0.91 5.39
CA HIS A 197 -2.24 -0.17 4.81
C HIS A 197 -1.74 -0.54 3.41
N LEU A 198 -1.79 -1.82 3.07
CA LEU A 198 -1.48 -2.31 1.74
C LEU A 198 -2.72 -2.96 1.15
N ALA A 199 -3.17 -2.41 0.02
CA ALA A 199 -4.27 -2.94 -0.79
C ALA A 199 -3.77 -3.30 -2.19
N VAL A 200 -4.67 -3.70 -3.07
CA VAL A 200 -4.38 -4.08 -4.47
C VAL A 200 -5.20 -3.23 -5.42
N GLU A 201 -4.63 -2.83 -6.53
CA GLU A 201 -5.36 -2.33 -7.68
C GLU A 201 -5.35 -3.38 -8.79
N ALA A 202 -6.52 -3.74 -9.29
CA ALA A 202 -6.73 -4.60 -10.44
C ALA A 202 -7.03 -3.75 -11.68
N LEU A 203 -6.46 -4.11 -12.83
CA LEU A 203 -6.77 -3.46 -14.10
C LEU A 203 -7.94 -4.17 -14.77
N VAL A 204 -9.09 -3.50 -14.81
CA VAL A 204 -10.33 -4.00 -15.40
C VAL A 204 -10.96 -2.89 -16.23
N ASP A 205 -11.40 -3.21 -17.44
CA ASP A 205 -12.07 -2.26 -18.35
C ASP A 205 -11.30 -0.94 -18.50
N GLU A 206 -9.99 -1.03 -18.69
CA GLU A 206 -9.07 0.09 -18.82
C GLU A 206 -9.05 1.04 -17.60
N GLN A 207 -9.34 0.52 -16.41
CA GLN A 207 -9.34 1.27 -15.16
C GLN A 207 -8.61 0.50 -14.06
N TRP A 208 -7.84 1.22 -13.25
CA TRP A 208 -7.27 0.72 -12.01
C TRP A 208 -8.32 0.78 -10.89
N VAL A 209 -8.78 -0.37 -10.43
CA VAL A 209 -9.82 -0.52 -9.41
C VAL A 209 -9.18 -1.01 -8.12
N VAL A 210 -9.34 -0.27 -7.01
CA VAL A 210 -8.82 -0.69 -5.72
C VAL A 210 -9.71 -1.78 -5.11
N VAL A 211 -9.07 -2.85 -4.66
CA VAL A 211 -9.68 -3.96 -3.93
C VAL A 211 -8.87 -4.26 -2.67
N ASP A 212 -9.56 -4.67 -1.62
CA ASP A 212 -8.95 -4.97 -0.33
C ASP A 212 -9.63 -6.19 0.29
N ALA A 213 -8.94 -7.31 0.28
CA ALA A 213 -9.44 -8.55 0.85
C ALA A 213 -9.43 -8.59 2.38
N THR A 214 -8.84 -7.60 3.05
CA THR A 214 -8.90 -7.50 4.52
C THR A 214 -10.25 -7.01 5.02
N HIS A 215 -10.94 -6.19 4.24
CA HIS A 215 -12.22 -5.54 4.62
C HIS A 215 -12.12 -4.68 5.89
N LEU A 216 -10.94 -4.11 6.19
CA LEU A 216 -10.71 -3.39 7.45
C LEU A 216 -11.00 -1.89 7.39
N ALA A 217 -11.03 -1.29 6.19
CA ALA A 217 -11.29 0.14 6.03
C ALA A 217 -12.03 0.44 4.73
N PRO A 218 -12.85 1.49 4.66
CA PRO A 218 -13.54 1.88 3.43
C PRO A 218 -12.54 2.31 2.35
N ARG A 219 -12.56 1.66 1.19
CA ARG A 219 -11.63 1.91 0.08
C ARG A 219 -11.72 3.34 -0.45
N ALA A 220 -12.92 3.92 -0.49
CA ALA A 220 -13.15 5.28 -0.98
C ALA A 220 -12.55 6.37 -0.08
N SER A 221 -12.18 6.06 1.17
CA SER A 221 -11.51 6.99 2.08
C SER A 221 -9.99 6.91 2.03
N MET A 222 -9.42 5.87 1.45
CA MET A 222 -7.97 5.65 1.40
C MET A 222 -7.26 6.75 0.63
N VAL A 223 -6.04 7.09 1.07
CA VAL A 223 -5.16 8.09 0.46
C VAL A 223 -3.85 7.43 0.04
N ARG A 224 -3.53 7.47 -1.25
CA ARG A 224 -2.37 6.81 -1.84
C ARG A 224 -1.05 7.36 -1.30
N ILE A 225 -0.15 6.44 -0.93
CA ILE A 225 1.25 6.71 -0.62
C ILE A 225 2.13 6.27 -1.78
N ALA A 226 2.10 4.98 -2.13
CA ALA A 226 2.95 4.44 -3.18
C ALA A 226 2.26 3.30 -3.93
N THR A 227 2.70 3.08 -5.17
CA THR A 227 2.26 1.99 -6.04
C THR A 227 3.47 1.16 -6.46
N GLY A 228 3.32 -0.15 -6.57
CA GLY A 228 4.41 -1.03 -6.99
C GLY A 228 3.95 -2.44 -7.31
N GLN A 229 4.88 -3.33 -7.65
CA GLN A 229 4.56 -4.72 -7.96
C GLN A 229 4.12 -5.51 -6.71
N ASP A 230 4.77 -5.23 -5.59
CA ASP A 230 4.50 -5.82 -4.28
C ASP A 230 5.10 -4.93 -3.16
N ALA A 231 5.18 -5.45 -1.94
CA ALA A 231 5.71 -4.70 -0.80
C ALA A 231 7.21 -4.34 -0.92
N ALA A 232 7.98 -4.92 -1.84
CA ALA A 232 9.37 -4.51 -2.06
C ALA A 232 9.43 -3.11 -2.69
N ASP A 233 8.45 -2.76 -3.53
CA ASP A 233 8.36 -1.45 -4.17
C ASP A 233 7.57 -0.42 -3.33
N THR A 234 6.74 -0.87 -2.38
CA THR A 234 5.83 0.00 -1.61
C THR A 234 6.18 0.08 -0.12
N ALA A 235 7.31 -0.48 0.29
CA ALA A 235 7.75 -0.46 1.68
C ALA A 235 7.94 0.97 2.19
N PHE A 236 7.35 1.31 3.33
CA PHE A 236 7.46 2.66 3.90
C PHE A 236 8.91 3.02 4.30
N MET A 237 9.77 2.02 4.51
CA MET A 237 11.19 2.19 4.86
C MET A 237 12.03 1.08 4.23
N THR A 238 13.11 1.48 3.55
CA THR A 238 14.10 0.56 2.98
C THR A 238 15.50 1.06 3.36
N THR A 239 16.27 0.25 4.07
CA THR A 239 17.67 0.53 4.38
C THR A 239 18.52 0.27 3.13
N LEU A 240 19.19 1.30 2.62
CA LEU A 240 20.06 1.23 1.43
C LEU A 240 21.50 0.89 1.82
N ALA A 241 21.99 1.45 2.94
CA ALA A 241 23.31 1.19 3.49
C ALA A 241 23.28 1.25 5.02
N GLY A 242 24.27 0.65 5.66
CA GLY A 242 24.41 0.66 7.11
C GLY A 242 23.39 -0.21 7.84
N ARG A 243 23.16 0.09 9.11
CA ARG A 243 22.23 -0.64 9.99
C ARG A 243 21.40 0.32 10.82
N LEU A 244 20.12 0.03 10.92
CA LEU A 244 19.19 0.75 11.79
C LEU A 244 18.24 -0.22 12.51
N LYS A 245 17.59 0.29 13.54
CA LYS A 245 16.52 -0.40 14.25
C LYS A 245 15.30 0.53 14.33
N LEU A 246 14.19 0.15 13.70
CA LEU A 246 12.91 0.83 13.87
C LEU A 246 12.43 0.62 15.31
N THR A 247 12.22 1.71 16.04
CA THR A 247 11.83 1.69 17.47
C THR A 247 10.45 2.26 17.73
N GLY A 248 9.88 2.97 16.76
CA GLY A 248 8.52 3.49 16.86
C GLY A 248 7.90 3.80 15.51
N ILE A 249 6.63 3.48 15.41
CA ILE A 249 5.76 3.85 14.29
C ILE A 249 4.43 4.31 14.85
N ARG A 250 3.92 5.42 14.34
CA ARG A 250 2.57 5.89 14.62
C ARG A 250 2.01 6.49 13.34
N VAL A 251 0.88 5.96 12.92
CA VAL A 251 0.13 6.43 11.75
C VAL A 251 -1.23 6.92 12.24
N ASN A 252 -1.75 7.98 11.60
CA ASN A 252 -3.12 8.42 11.80
C ASN A 252 -3.72 8.84 10.47
N ALA A 253 -5.01 8.54 10.29
CA ALA A 253 -5.77 8.94 9.11
C ALA A 253 -7.24 9.16 9.49
N VAL A 254 -7.78 10.32 9.17
CA VAL A 254 -9.16 10.72 9.47
C VAL A 254 -9.81 11.24 8.19
N ALA A 255 -11.08 10.93 8.00
CA ALA A 255 -11.92 11.49 6.95
C ALA A 255 -13.02 12.34 7.58
N ASN A 256 -13.21 13.57 7.11
CA ASN A 256 -14.22 14.53 7.56
C ASN A 256 -15.23 14.79 6.43
N PRO A 257 -16.55 14.83 6.71
CA PRO A 257 -17.20 14.78 8.02
C PRO A 257 -17.37 13.37 8.61
N GLY A 258 -16.89 12.32 7.94
CA GLY A 258 -16.98 10.94 8.41
C GLY A 258 -16.54 9.95 7.36
N LEU A 259 -16.53 8.67 7.73
CA LEU A 259 -16.18 7.59 6.81
C LEU A 259 -17.33 7.36 5.82
N PRO A 260 -17.00 7.13 4.53
CA PRO A 260 -18.01 6.68 3.57
C PRO A 260 -18.53 5.29 3.93
N GLU A 261 -19.78 5.03 3.58
CA GLU A 261 -20.32 3.67 3.65
C GLU A 261 -19.61 2.78 2.62
N GLU A 262 -19.13 1.62 3.06
CA GLU A 262 -18.41 0.68 2.18
C GLU A 262 -19.39 -0.29 1.52
N ASN A 263 -19.23 -0.46 0.23
CA ASN A 263 -19.88 -1.51 -0.54
C ASN A 263 -18.83 -2.26 -1.34
N TRP A 264 -18.47 -3.45 -0.90
CA TRP A 264 -17.40 -4.28 -1.47
C TRP A 264 -17.66 -4.70 -2.93
N GLU A 265 -18.89 -4.65 -3.40
CA GLU A 265 -19.25 -4.91 -4.80
C GLU A 265 -19.08 -3.67 -5.69
N GLN A 266 -18.95 -2.49 -5.11
CA GLN A 266 -18.80 -1.25 -5.85
C GLN A 266 -17.37 -1.12 -6.42
N THR A 267 -17.28 -0.68 -7.68
CA THR A 267 -16.01 -0.29 -8.29
C THR A 267 -15.53 1.03 -7.69
N VAL A 268 -14.33 1.04 -7.11
CA VAL A 268 -13.69 2.21 -6.52
C VAL A 268 -12.31 2.40 -7.12
N GLN A 269 -12.00 3.63 -7.56
CA GLN A 269 -10.66 4.04 -7.95
C GLN A 269 -10.02 4.81 -6.80
N LEU A 270 -8.79 4.50 -6.46
CA LEU A 270 -8.03 5.22 -5.44
C LEU A 270 -7.45 6.51 -6.03
N ARG A 271 -8.05 7.65 -5.65
CA ARG A 271 -7.85 8.96 -6.27
C ARG A 271 -7.43 10.03 -5.27
#